data_c4c409ebcb167f02d9755ab2523978be
#
_entry.id   c4c409ebcb167f02d9755ab2523978be
#
_cell.length_a   1.000
_cell.length_b   1.000
_cell.length_c   1.000
_cell.angle_alpha   90.00
_cell.angle_beta   90.00
_cell.angle_gamma   90.00
#
_symmetry.space_group_name_H-M   'P 1'
#
loop_
_entity.id
_entity.type
_entity.pdbx_description
1 polymer ?
#
loop_
_entity_poly.entity_id
_entity_poly.type
_entity_poly.pdbx_seq_one_letter_code
_entity_poly.pdbx_strand_id
1 'polypeptide(L)'
;MKKTFIILSLIFFTSANAAGHMSSKDKEATLACTGLYYANSMIPQGTLKLDKIVHSIASKKFLTSYLIKEGLKEDAINSKLNGFVDELYGKPYDDKKTSNCDKFIYKLIPESKVEIEKLVKSGIY
;
A
#
# COMPACT_ATOMS: atom_id res chain seq x y z
N MET A 1 13.19 38.93 19.62
CA MET A 1 12.23 39.18 18.55
C MET A 1 12.55 38.42 17.29
N LYS A 2 13.73 38.63 16.78
CA LYS A 2 14.14 37.98 15.53
C LYS A 2 14.22 36.46 15.60
N LYS A 3 14.55 35.96 16.77
CA LYS A 3 14.69 34.52 17.02
C LYS A 3 13.37 33.76 16.90
N THR A 4 12.29 34.44 17.15
CA THR A 4 10.94 33.83 17.10
C THR A 4 10.57 33.42 15.68
N PHE A 5 10.98 34.18 14.71
CA PHE A 5 10.69 33.86 13.30
C PHE A 5 11.35 32.57 12.84
N ILE A 6 12.57 32.36 13.29
CA ILE A 6 13.35 31.18 12.90
C ILE A 6 12.68 29.92 13.42
N ILE A 7 12.17 29.96 14.64
CA ILE A 7 11.49 28.83 15.26
C ILE A 7 10.23 28.50 14.49
N LEU A 8 9.45 29.48 14.14
CA LEU A 8 8.23 29.27 13.37
C LEU A 8 8.51 28.64 12.01
N SER A 9 9.58 29.08 11.37
CA SER A 9 9.97 28.52 10.08
C SER A 9 10.31 27.05 10.19
N LEU A 10 10.99 26.66 11.26
CA LEU A 10 11.36 25.28 11.50
C LEU A 10 10.15 24.39 11.72
N ILE A 11 9.17 24.85 12.47
CA ILE A 11 7.94 24.10 12.72
C ILE A 11 7.18 23.88 11.43
N PHE A 12 7.09 24.92 10.63
CA PHE A 12 6.42 24.83 9.34
C PHE A 12 7.11 23.82 8.41
N PHE A 13 8.42 23.83 8.41
CA PHE A 13 9.23 22.91 7.62
C PHE A 13 8.99 21.46 8.02
N THR A 14 8.92 21.19 9.30
CA THR A 14 8.65 19.86 9.83
C THR A 14 7.30 19.34 9.36
N SER A 15 6.28 20.18 9.34
CA SER A 15 4.95 19.81 8.86
C SER A 15 4.97 19.46 7.37
N ALA A 16 5.71 20.21 6.57
CA ALA A 16 5.83 19.95 5.14
C ALA A 16 6.54 18.62 4.87
N ASN A 17 7.54 18.27 5.70
CA ASN A 17 8.27 17.02 5.56
C ASN A 17 7.46 15.80 5.98
N ALA A 18 6.46 15.97 6.83
CA ALA A 18 5.60 14.87 7.27
C ALA A 18 4.69 14.37 6.16
N ALA A 19 4.37 15.21 5.17
CA ALA A 19 3.54 14.82 4.04
C ALA A 19 4.43 14.34 2.88
N GLY A 20 4.09 13.21 2.29
CA GLY A 20 4.80 12.70 1.13
C GLY A 20 6.24 12.29 1.43
N HIS A 21 6.46 11.62 2.55
CA HIS A 21 7.79 11.19 2.99
C HIS A 21 8.34 9.98 2.25
N MET A 22 7.50 9.27 1.51
CA MET A 22 7.91 8.05 0.80
C MET A 22 8.74 8.40 -0.43
N SER A 23 9.88 7.73 -0.60
CA SER A 23 10.74 7.94 -1.78
C SER A 23 10.06 7.41 -3.05
N SER A 24 10.52 7.88 -4.21
CA SER A 24 10.02 7.37 -5.49
C SER A 24 10.24 5.87 -5.63
N LYS A 25 11.37 5.38 -5.17
CA LYS A 25 11.69 3.95 -5.19
C LYS A 25 10.70 3.15 -4.33
N ASP A 26 10.40 3.64 -3.14
CA ASP A 26 9.47 2.99 -2.23
C ASP A 26 8.05 3.05 -2.77
N LYS A 27 7.66 4.15 -3.42
CA LYS A 27 6.36 4.25 -4.07
C LYS A 27 6.20 3.21 -5.18
N GLU A 28 7.22 3.04 -6.01
CA GLU A 28 7.20 2.02 -7.07
C GLU A 28 7.12 0.60 -6.50
N ALA A 29 7.90 0.31 -5.48
CA ALA A 29 7.88 -1.00 -4.83
C ALA A 29 6.53 -1.25 -4.15
N THR A 30 5.95 -0.24 -3.52
CA THR A 30 4.63 -0.33 -2.91
C THR A 30 3.55 -0.57 -3.96
N LEU A 31 3.63 0.10 -5.09
CA LEU A 31 2.71 -0.13 -6.21
C LEU A 31 2.80 -1.56 -6.73
N ALA A 32 4.01 -2.11 -6.85
CA ALA A 32 4.20 -3.48 -7.29
C ALA A 32 3.57 -4.47 -6.30
N CYS A 33 3.75 -4.26 -5.01
CA CYS A 33 3.11 -5.08 -3.98
C CYS A 33 1.58 -4.94 -4.01
N THR A 34 1.09 -3.73 -4.19
CA THR A 34 -0.35 -3.48 -4.30
C THR A 34 -0.93 -4.21 -5.52
N GLY A 35 -0.20 -4.21 -6.63
CA GLY A 35 -0.56 -4.97 -7.83
C GLY A 35 -0.63 -6.47 -7.59
N LEU A 36 0.33 -7.00 -6.83
CA LEU A 36 0.31 -8.42 -6.43
C LEU A 36 -0.92 -8.75 -5.59
N TYR A 37 -1.23 -7.93 -4.61
CA TYR A 37 -2.43 -8.11 -3.78
C TYR A 37 -3.70 -8.04 -4.64
N TYR A 38 -3.75 -7.12 -5.57
CA TYR A 38 -4.89 -6.99 -6.47
C TYR A 38 -5.06 -8.26 -7.32
N ALA A 39 -3.99 -8.77 -7.90
CA ALA A 39 -4.02 -10.01 -8.67
C ALA A 39 -4.45 -11.21 -7.79
N ASN A 40 -3.95 -11.29 -6.57
CA ASN A 40 -4.34 -12.34 -5.62
C ASN A 40 -5.85 -12.29 -5.33
N SER A 41 -6.42 -11.10 -5.26
CA SER A 41 -7.84 -10.92 -4.98
C SER A 41 -8.74 -11.43 -6.11
N MET A 42 -8.18 -11.62 -7.29
CA MET A 42 -8.91 -12.11 -8.47
C MET A 42 -8.79 -13.61 -8.67
N ILE A 43 -8.05 -14.31 -7.82
CA ILE A 43 -7.91 -15.76 -7.92
C ILE A 43 -9.27 -16.41 -7.64
N PRO A 44 -9.71 -17.37 -8.49
CA PRO A 44 -11.02 -17.99 -8.32
C PRO A 44 -11.20 -18.63 -6.96
N GLN A 45 -12.39 -18.50 -6.39
CA GLN A 45 -12.73 -19.13 -5.12
C GLN A 45 -12.59 -20.64 -5.24
N GLY A 46 -12.07 -21.25 -4.17
CA GLY A 46 -11.84 -22.68 -4.11
C GLY A 46 -10.42 -23.10 -4.49
N THR A 47 -9.66 -22.24 -5.16
CA THR A 47 -8.25 -22.52 -5.50
C THR A 47 -7.29 -21.94 -4.48
N LEU A 48 -7.76 -20.99 -3.67
CA LEU A 48 -6.98 -20.33 -2.63
C LEU A 48 -7.86 -20.16 -1.39
N LYS A 49 -7.28 -20.30 -0.20
CA LYS A 49 -8.01 -20.09 1.04
C LYS A 49 -8.60 -18.70 1.11
N LEU A 50 -9.83 -18.61 1.60
CA LEU A 50 -10.55 -17.34 1.66
C LEU A 50 -9.82 -16.27 2.48
N ASP A 51 -9.19 -16.66 3.58
CA ASP A 51 -8.43 -15.73 4.42
C ASP A 51 -7.30 -15.05 3.66
N LYS A 52 -6.66 -15.76 2.74
CA LYS A 52 -5.59 -15.19 1.90
C LYS A 52 -6.15 -14.21 0.87
N ILE A 53 -7.29 -14.52 0.30
CA ILE A 53 -7.96 -13.61 -0.64
C ILE A 53 -8.39 -12.34 0.09
N VAL A 54 -9.02 -12.48 1.23
CA VAL A 54 -9.50 -11.35 2.04
C VAL A 54 -8.33 -10.46 2.49
N HIS A 55 -7.23 -11.08 2.92
CA HIS A 55 -6.03 -10.33 3.28
C HIS A 55 -5.51 -9.49 2.10
N SER A 56 -5.52 -10.06 0.91
CA SER A 56 -5.06 -9.35 -0.29
C SER A 56 -6.00 -8.20 -0.67
N ILE A 57 -7.31 -8.39 -0.56
CA ILE A 57 -8.30 -7.33 -0.81
C ILE A 57 -8.08 -6.17 0.18
N ALA A 58 -7.96 -6.49 1.46
CA ALA A 58 -7.76 -5.49 2.51
C ALA A 58 -6.43 -4.75 2.33
N SER A 59 -5.37 -5.47 1.99
CA SER A 59 -4.06 -4.88 1.74
C SER A 59 -4.08 -3.92 0.56
N LYS A 60 -4.71 -4.31 -0.53
CA LYS A 60 -4.88 -3.46 -1.72
C LYS A 60 -5.62 -2.18 -1.35
N LYS A 61 -6.70 -2.30 -0.60
CA LYS A 61 -7.52 -1.16 -0.19
C LYS A 61 -6.72 -0.18 0.68
N PHE A 62 -6.04 -0.71 1.69
CA PHE A 62 -5.23 0.12 2.59
C PHE A 62 -4.14 0.85 1.81
N LEU A 63 -3.40 0.12 0.97
CA LEU A 63 -2.27 0.69 0.24
C LEU A 63 -2.70 1.72 -0.81
N THR A 64 -3.81 1.49 -1.49
CA THR A 64 -4.34 2.47 -2.42
C THR A 64 -4.64 3.79 -1.71
N SER A 65 -5.32 3.72 -0.57
CA SER A 65 -5.60 4.92 0.24
C SER A 65 -4.32 5.59 0.73
N TYR A 66 -3.36 4.80 1.15
CA TYR A 66 -2.08 5.32 1.64
C TYR A 66 -1.31 6.04 0.54
N LEU A 67 -1.25 5.45 -0.65
CA LEU A 67 -0.56 6.05 -1.80
C LEU A 67 -1.22 7.37 -2.23
N ILE A 68 -2.54 7.47 -2.13
CA ILE A 68 -3.24 8.72 -2.40
C ILE A 68 -2.79 9.79 -1.39
N LYS A 69 -2.69 9.44 -0.12
CA LYS A 69 -2.20 10.37 0.91
C LYS A 69 -0.74 10.79 0.65
N GLU A 70 0.05 9.91 0.05
CA GLU A 70 1.43 10.21 -0.33
C GLU A 70 1.55 11.04 -1.61
N GLY A 71 0.42 11.45 -2.17
CA GLY A 71 0.39 12.39 -3.29
C GLY A 71 0.20 11.75 -4.67
N LEU A 72 0.02 10.44 -4.76
CA LEU A 72 -0.26 9.80 -6.04
C LEU A 72 -1.72 10.02 -6.42
N LYS A 73 -1.95 10.24 -7.72
CA LYS A 73 -3.32 10.37 -8.23
C LYS A 73 -3.94 8.99 -8.41
N GLU A 74 -5.21 8.90 -8.11
CA GLU A 74 -5.95 7.63 -8.21
C GLU A 74 -5.85 7.02 -9.60
N ASP A 75 -6.00 7.83 -10.65
CA ASP A 75 -5.89 7.36 -12.04
C ASP A 75 -4.52 6.75 -12.33
N ALA A 76 -3.46 7.39 -11.82
CA ALA A 76 -2.10 6.90 -12.00
C ALA A 76 -1.88 5.57 -11.26
N ILE A 77 -2.42 5.46 -10.07
CA ILE A 77 -2.37 4.22 -9.29
C ILE A 77 -3.09 3.11 -10.06
N ASN A 78 -4.31 3.34 -10.50
CA ASN A 78 -5.12 2.34 -11.20
C ASN A 78 -4.44 1.89 -12.49
N SER A 79 -3.85 2.80 -13.24
CA SER A 79 -3.12 2.47 -14.46
C SER A 79 -1.94 1.53 -14.17
N LYS A 80 -1.16 1.83 -13.14
CA LYS A 80 -0.03 0.98 -12.73
C LYS A 80 -0.49 -0.38 -12.25
N LEU A 81 -1.54 -0.42 -11.43
CA LEU A 81 -2.07 -1.68 -10.91
C LEU A 81 -2.58 -2.57 -12.03
N ASN A 82 -3.25 -2.01 -13.02
CA ASN A 82 -3.74 -2.77 -14.16
C ASN A 82 -2.59 -3.41 -14.94
N GLY A 83 -1.48 -2.70 -15.09
CA GLY A 83 -0.28 -3.24 -15.72
C GLY A 83 0.28 -4.44 -14.98
N PHE A 84 0.37 -4.36 -13.67
CA PHE A 84 0.85 -5.48 -12.85
C PHE A 84 -0.12 -6.65 -12.87
N VAL A 85 -1.42 -6.38 -12.84
CA VAL A 85 -2.44 -7.44 -12.92
C VAL A 85 -2.35 -8.17 -14.26
N ASP A 86 -2.17 -7.45 -15.35
CA ASP A 86 -2.03 -8.07 -16.67
C ASP A 86 -0.85 -9.04 -16.71
N GLU A 87 0.25 -8.70 -16.06
CA GLU A 87 1.42 -9.59 -15.98
C GLU A 87 1.17 -10.82 -15.11
N LEU A 88 0.38 -10.68 -14.06
CA LEU A 88 0.19 -11.72 -13.06
C LEU A 88 -1.08 -12.54 -13.27
N TYR A 89 -1.99 -12.06 -14.12
CA TYR A 89 -3.28 -12.72 -14.34
C TYR A 89 -3.09 -14.14 -14.88
N GLY A 90 -3.78 -15.08 -14.26
CA GLY A 90 -3.69 -16.48 -14.64
C GLY A 90 -2.50 -17.23 -14.06
N LYS A 91 -1.59 -16.54 -13.38
CA LYS A 91 -0.49 -17.20 -12.67
C LYS A 91 -0.97 -17.69 -11.31
N PRO A 92 -0.41 -18.80 -10.81
CA PRO A 92 -0.80 -19.31 -9.50
C PRO A 92 -0.36 -18.37 -8.38
N TYR A 93 -1.04 -18.46 -7.24
CA TYR A 93 -0.68 -17.72 -6.05
C TYR A 93 0.75 -18.05 -5.64
N ASP A 94 1.55 -17.03 -5.41
CA ASP A 94 2.93 -17.16 -4.97
C ASP A 94 3.04 -16.73 -3.50
N ASP A 95 3.08 -17.71 -2.62
CA ASP A 95 3.13 -17.46 -1.18
C ASP A 95 4.39 -16.71 -0.77
N LYS A 96 5.51 -17.01 -1.40
CA LYS A 96 6.79 -16.37 -1.09
C LYS A 96 6.79 -14.89 -1.49
N LYS A 97 6.31 -14.59 -2.68
CA LYS A 97 6.20 -13.19 -3.14
C LYS A 97 5.26 -12.39 -2.26
N THR A 98 4.12 -12.97 -1.90
CA THR A 98 3.14 -12.32 -1.03
C THR A 98 3.72 -12.08 0.35
N SER A 99 4.40 -13.06 0.92
CA SER A 99 5.07 -12.92 2.22
C SER A 99 6.15 -11.84 2.18
N ASN A 100 6.93 -11.77 1.10
CA ASN A 100 7.95 -10.74 0.95
C ASN A 100 7.32 -9.34 0.86
N CYS A 101 6.20 -9.21 0.16
CA CYS A 101 5.45 -7.95 0.13
C CYS A 101 4.92 -7.58 1.52
N ASP A 102 4.36 -8.53 2.25
CA ASP A 102 3.89 -8.29 3.61
C ASP A 102 5.01 -7.73 4.48
N LYS A 103 6.16 -8.37 4.46
CA LYS A 103 7.33 -7.93 5.25
C LYS A 103 7.80 -6.54 4.85
N PHE A 104 7.86 -6.29 3.55
CA PHE A 104 8.28 -4.99 3.03
C PHE A 104 7.32 -3.89 3.46
N ILE A 105 6.03 -4.11 3.30
CA ILE A 105 4.99 -3.13 3.63
C ILE A 105 4.94 -2.87 5.13
N TYR A 106 4.98 -3.92 5.95
CA TYR A 106 4.91 -3.78 7.41
C TYR A 106 6.11 -3.02 7.97
N LYS A 107 7.25 -3.15 7.32
CA LYS A 107 8.45 -2.40 7.71
C LYS A 107 8.40 -0.94 7.24
N LEU A 108 7.97 -0.73 6.00
CA LEU A 108 7.90 0.61 5.41
C LEU A 108 6.81 1.46 6.07
N ILE A 109 5.66 0.86 6.33
CA ILE A 109 4.49 1.52 6.92
C ILE A 109 4.15 0.79 8.22
N PRO A 110 4.73 1.21 9.35
CA PRO A 110 4.61 0.45 10.61
C PRO A 110 3.17 0.18 11.06
N GLU A 111 2.23 1.07 10.79
CA GLU A 111 0.82 0.91 11.17
C GLU A 111 0.05 -0.02 10.23
N SER A 112 0.63 -0.39 9.08
CA SER A 112 -0.11 -1.10 8.04
C SER A 112 -0.66 -2.45 8.49
N LYS A 113 0.12 -3.22 9.23
CA LYS A 113 -0.32 -4.54 9.71
C LYS A 113 -1.60 -4.45 10.52
N VAL A 114 -1.63 -3.54 11.49
CA VAL A 114 -2.78 -3.34 12.36
C VAL A 114 -3.98 -2.84 11.57
N GLU A 115 -3.77 -1.88 10.70
CA GLU A 115 -4.85 -1.30 9.90
C GLU A 115 -5.44 -2.30 8.89
N ILE A 116 -4.60 -3.11 8.27
CA ILE A 116 -5.06 -4.16 7.36
C ILE A 116 -5.86 -5.21 8.15
N GLU A 117 -5.38 -5.63 9.31
CA GLU A 117 -6.11 -6.56 10.16
C GLU A 117 -7.48 -6.02 10.60
N LYS A 118 -7.57 -4.72 10.87
CA LYS A 118 -8.85 -4.08 11.20
C LYS A 118 -9.81 -4.16 10.02
N LEU A 119 -9.33 -3.91 8.80
CA LEU A 119 -10.16 -4.02 7.60
C LEU A 119 -10.67 -5.46 7.43
N VAL A 120 -9.81 -6.44 7.60
CA VAL A 120 -10.19 -7.85 7.51
C VAL A 120 -11.29 -8.18 8.52
N LYS A 121 -11.11 -7.76 9.77
CA LYS A 121 -12.09 -8.05 10.84
C LYS A 121 -13.41 -7.34 10.64
N SER A 122 -13.39 -6.11 10.13
CA SER A 122 -14.61 -5.31 9.92
C SER A 122 -15.40 -5.75 8.69
N GLY A 123 -14.77 -6.48 7.77
CA GLY A 123 -15.39 -6.84 6.50
C GLY A 123 -15.54 -5.68 5.53
N ILE A 124 -14.89 -4.57 5.79
CA ILE A 124 -14.90 -3.39 4.91
C ILE A 124 -13.64 -3.41 4.06
N TYR A 125 -13.72 -4.12 2.95
CA TYR A 125 -12.62 -4.24 2.01
C TYR A 125 -13.11 -4.40 0.58
#